data_4fbb2e0e5ef4bee618eda764b606e9c2
#
_entry.id   4fbb2e0e5ef4bee618eda764b606e9c2
#
_cell.length_a   1.000
_cell.length_b   1.000
_cell.length_c   1.000
_cell.angle_alpha   90.00
_cell.angle_beta   90.00
_cell.angle_gamma   90.00
#
_symmetry.space_group_name_H-M   'P 1'
#
loop_
_entity.id
_entity.type
_entity.pdbx_description
1 polymer ?
#
loop_
_entity_poly.entity_id
_entity_poly.type
_entity_poly.pdbx_seq_one_letter_code
_entity_poly.pdbx_strand_id
1 'polypeptide(L)'
;MNKTKNWLLVLLCIVLLIAAVAAWWPLNFESREELFEIPPGTWERRMSGDSIAILPEQVHLALGVRDILVLRNSDSVPQIFGPTLIMPGQSFKLPFEQASDYQFVCTAHASGQMTVIVDAEPVAGWLRLRWRAANVVRALGVAITSVN
;
A
#
# COMPACT_ATOMS: atom_id res chain seq x y z
N MET A 1 18.06 36.39 27.64
CA MET A 1 16.90 35.50 27.74
C MET A 1 15.98 35.46 26.49
N ASN A 2 16.28 36.19 25.40
CA ASN A 2 15.39 36.28 24.23
C ASN A 2 15.83 35.44 23.00
N LYS A 3 17.08 34.98 22.89
CA LYS A 3 17.57 34.27 21.71
C LYS A 3 16.95 32.88 21.52
N THR A 4 16.79 32.11 22.60
CA THR A 4 16.18 30.77 22.57
C THR A 4 14.68 30.82 22.23
N LYS A 5 13.96 31.80 22.73
CA LYS A 5 12.51 32.00 22.48
C LYS A 5 12.28 32.37 20.99
N ASN A 6 13.13 33.23 20.42
CA ASN A 6 13.04 33.57 19.00
C ASN A 6 13.36 32.39 18.08
N TRP A 7 14.33 31.55 18.47
CA TRP A 7 14.68 30.36 17.69
C TRP A 7 13.56 29.30 17.69
N LEU A 8 12.90 29.11 18.82
CA LEU A 8 11.74 28.25 18.92
C LEU A 8 10.57 28.74 18.05
N LEU A 9 10.32 30.05 18.00
CA LEU A 9 9.31 30.64 17.13
C LEU A 9 9.64 30.44 15.64
N VAL A 10 10.90 30.61 15.26
CA VAL A 10 11.35 30.39 13.88
C VAL A 10 11.17 28.91 13.49
N LEU A 11 11.55 27.97 14.37
CA LEU A 11 11.34 26.54 14.12
C LEU A 11 9.84 26.21 13.98
N LEU A 12 9.00 26.75 14.84
CA LEU A 12 7.56 26.55 14.74
C LEU A 12 7.00 27.07 13.41
N CYS A 13 7.41 28.26 12.99
CA CYS A 13 7.01 28.81 11.68
C CYS A 13 7.45 27.93 10.51
N ILE A 14 8.67 27.41 10.56
CA ILE A 14 9.19 26.49 9.52
C ILE A 14 8.35 25.20 9.48
N VAL A 15 8.05 24.60 10.62
CA VAL A 15 7.22 23.38 10.70
C VAL A 15 5.81 23.63 10.14
N LEU A 16 5.19 24.75 10.51
CA LEU A 16 3.87 25.13 10.00
C LEU A 16 3.89 25.38 8.50
N LEU A 17 4.94 26.00 7.97
CA LEU A 17 5.11 26.25 6.54
C LEU A 17 5.30 24.93 5.77
N ILE A 18 6.11 23.99 6.28
CA ILE A 18 6.28 22.67 5.69
C ILE A 18 4.94 21.91 5.71
N ALA A 19 4.19 21.95 6.81
CA ALA A 19 2.88 21.32 6.91
C ALA A 19 1.87 21.92 5.92
N ALA A 20 1.85 23.24 5.75
CA ALA A 20 1.00 23.93 4.79
C ALA A 20 1.37 23.53 3.35
N VAL A 21 2.66 23.53 2.99
CA VAL A 21 3.12 23.08 1.67
C VAL A 21 2.71 21.62 1.44
N ALA A 22 2.93 20.74 2.41
CA ALA A 22 2.55 19.34 2.31
C ALA A 22 1.05 19.11 2.17
N ALA A 23 0.21 19.98 2.76
CA ALA A 23 -1.24 19.88 2.65
C ALA A 23 -1.77 20.24 1.25
N TRP A 24 -1.10 21.16 0.56
CA TRP A 24 -1.56 21.70 -0.73
C TRP A 24 -0.79 21.13 -1.94
N TRP A 25 0.42 20.58 -1.71
CA TRP A 25 1.24 20.02 -2.79
C TRP A 25 0.52 18.87 -3.48
N PRO A 26 0.51 18.81 -4.84
CA PRO A 26 -0.11 17.71 -5.56
C PRO A 26 0.55 16.38 -5.24
N LEU A 27 -0.22 15.29 -5.32
CA LEU A 27 0.26 13.92 -5.20
C LEU A 27 0.70 13.48 -6.60
N ASN A 28 1.99 13.56 -6.89
CA ASN A 28 2.56 13.08 -8.14
C ASN A 28 3.27 11.75 -7.86
N PHE A 29 2.84 10.70 -8.53
CA PHE A 29 3.45 9.37 -8.48
C PHE A 29 3.90 9.00 -9.90
N GLU A 30 5.04 8.32 -9.99
CA GLU A 30 5.56 7.83 -11.29
C GLU A 30 4.64 6.76 -11.88
N SER A 31 3.97 5.99 -11.02
CA SER A 31 3.05 4.94 -11.44
C SER A 31 1.86 4.89 -10.50
N ARG A 32 0.67 4.66 -11.06
CA ARG A 32 -0.56 4.35 -10.31
C ARG A 32 -0.65 2.86 -9.93
N GLU A 33 0.34 2.07 -10.33
CA GLU A 33 0.40 0.63 -10.08
C GLU A 33 1.02 0.34 -8.70
N GLU A 34 0.40 -0.59 -7.96
CA GLU A 34 0.94 -1.20 -6.76
C GLU A 34 1.21 -2.67 -7.05
N LEU A 35 2.49 -3.04 -7.07
CA LEU A 35 2.94 -4.38 -7.44
C LEU A 35 3.09 -5.26 -6.20
N PHE A 36 2.44 -6.41 -6.24
CA PHE A 36 2.63 -7.51 -5.31
C PHE A 36 3.11 -8.75 -6.07
N GLU A 37 4.16 -9.35 -5.56
CA GLU A 37 4.74 -10.56 -6.15
C GLU A 37 4.40 -11.78 -5.29
N ILE A 38 3.89 -12.82 -5.94
CA ILE A 38 3.74 -14.15 -5.35
C ILE A 38 5.06 -14.89 -5.58
N PRO A 39 5.88 -15.08 -4.53
CA PRO A 39 7.22 -15.63 -4.70
C PRO A 39 7.21 -17.12 -5.05
N PRO A 40 8.32 -17.64 -5.61
CA PRO A 40 8.49 -19.07 -5.85
C PRO A 40 8.33 -19.89 -4.56
N GLY A 41 7.74 -21.07 -4.68
CA GLY A 41 7.52 -22.00 -3.56
C GLY A 41 6.34 -21.64 -2.67
N THR A 42 5.51 -20.65 -3.06
CA THR A 42 4.29 -20.28 -2.33
C THR A 42 3.34 -21.47 -2.19
N TRP A 43 3.09 -22.21 -3.26
CA TRP A 43 2.22 -23.36 -3.26
C TRP A 43 2.72 -24.48 -2.34
N GLU A 44 4.01 -24.81 -2.42
CA GLU A 44 4.62 -25.84 -1.58
C GLU A 44 4.46 -25.52 -0.09
N ARG A 45 4.67 -24.27 0.29
CA ARG A 45 4.44 -23.79 1.66
C ARG A 45 2.97 -23.96 2.08
N ARG A 46 2.04 -23.61 1.21
CA ARG A 46 0.60 -23.77 1.50
C ARG A 46 0.21 -25.23 1.67
N MET A 47 0.73 -26.12 0.82
CA MET A 47 0.49 -27.55 0.91
C MET A 47 1.13 -28.20 2.15
N SER A 48 2.23 -27.65 2.66
CA SER A 48 2.87 -28.09 3.92
C SER A 48 2.19 -27.55 5.18
N GLY A 49 1.14 -26.72 5.03
CA GLY A 49 0.42 -26.12 6.16
C GLY A 49 1.10 -24.87 6.73
N ASP A 50 2.08 -24.28 6.04
CA ASP A 50 2.70 -23.05 6.44
C ASP A 50 1.70 -21.89 6.36
N SER A 51 1.46 -21.22 7.50
CA SER A 51 0.53 -20.10 7.64
C SER A 51 1.21 -18.73 7.52
N ILE A 52 2.51 -18.68 7.20
CA ILE A 52 3.23 -17.40 7.06
C ILE A 52 2.56 -16.55 5.98
N ALA A 53 2.25 -15.31 6.31
CA ALA A 53 1.68 -14.35 5.37
C ALA A 53 2.74 -13.97 4.32
N ILE A 54 2.55 -14.42 3.07
CA ILE A 54 3.43 -14.12 1.94
C ILE A 54 3.05 -12.77 1.31
N LEU A 55 1.76 -12.50 1.24
CA LEU A 55 1.18 -11.24 0.82
C LEU A 55 0.41 -10.62 1.99
N PRO A 56 0.28 -9.29 2.05
CA PRO A 56 -0.53 -8.66 3.08
C PRO A 56 -2.00 -9.07 2.94
N GLU A 57 -2.66 -9.40 4.04
CA GLU A 57 -4.09 -9.75 4.04
C GLU A 57 -4.97 -8.59 3.60
N GLN A 58 -4.51 -7.36 3.85
CA GLN A 58 -5.17 -6.13 3.47
C GLN A 58 -4.23 -5.24 2.67
N VAL A 59 -4.68 -4.83 1.49
CA VAL A 59 -3.99 -3.89 0.61
C VAL A 59 -4.77 -2.58 0.61
N HIS A 60 -4.08 -1.46 0.84
CA HIS A 60 -4.66 -0.13 0.79
C HIS A 60 -4.23 0.57 -0.49
N LEU A 61 -5.21 0.90 -1.31
CA LEU A 61 -5.06 1.71 -2.52
C LEU A 61 -5.78 3.05 -2.35
N ALA A 62 -5.51 4.01 -3.21
CA ALA A 62 -6.18 5.31 -3.23
C ALA A 62 -6.46 5.74 -4.66
N LEU A 63 -7.72 6.07 -4.96
CA LEU A 63 -8.14 6.52 -6.28
C LEU A 63 -7.31 7.70 -6.78
N GLY A 64 -6.94 7.68 -8.06
CA GLY A 64 -6.16 8.74 -8.70
C GLY A 64 -4.69 8.80 -8.29
N VAL A 65 -4.28 8.04 -7.28
CA VAL A 65 -2.92 8.04 -6.71
C VAL A 65 -2.23 6.70 -6.98
N ARG A 66 -2.77 5.63 -6.39
CA ARG A 66 -2.39 4.23 -6.60
C ARG A 66 -3.65 3.40 -6.55
N ASP A 67 -4.21 3.13 -7.69
CA ASP A 67 -5.52 2.49 -7.85
C ASP A 67 -5.49 1.31 -8.81
N ILE A 68 -4.31 0.87 -9.22
CA ILE A 68 -4.12 -0.31 -10.05
C ILE A 68 -3.35 -1.35 -9.25
N LEU A 69 -4.04 -2.43 -8.85
CA LEU A 69 -3.40 -3.59 -8.25
C LEU A 69 -2.72 -4.41 -9.35
N VAL A 70 -1.45 -4.71 -9.17
CA VAL A 70 -0.70 -5.63 -10.03
C VAL A 70 -0.25 -6.82 -9.22
N LEU A 71 -0.69 -8.00 -9.61
CA LEU A 71 -0.25 -9.28 -9.03
C LEU A 71 0.63 -10.01 -10.04
N ARG A 72 1.87 -10.30 -9.66
CA ARG A 72 2.81 -11.08 -10.45
C ARG A 72 2.96 -12.45 -9.84
N ASN A 73 2.71 -13.50 -10.62
CA ASN A 73 2.94 -14.87 -10.19
C ASN A 73 4.36 -15.31 -10.58
N SER A 74 5.27 -15.34 -9.62
CA SER A 74 6.62 -15.89 -9.78
C SER A 74 6.73 -17.33 -9.25
N ASP A 75 5.61 -17.92 -8.78
CA ASP A 75 5.55 -19.32 -8.39
C ASP A 75 5.52 -20.25 -9.62
N SER A 76 5.81 -21.52 -9.40
CA SER A 76 5.83 -22.56 -10.44
C SER A 76 4.45 -23.07 -10.83
N VAL A 77 3.42 -22.75 -10.05
CA VAL A 77 2.04 -23.18 -10.27
C VAL A 77 1.10 -21.99 -10.52
N PRO A 78 -0.01 -22.23 -11.25
CA PRO A 78 -1.03 -21.19 -11.41
C PRO A 78 -1.65 -20.77 -10.05
N GLN A 79 -1.93 -19.49 -9.90
CA GLN A 79 -2.56 -18.93 -8.71
C GLN A 79 -3.91 -18.30 -9.06
N ILE A 80 -4.91 -18.50 -8.20
CA ILE A 80 -6.24 -17.92 -8.39
C ILE A 80 -6.31 -16.60 -7.65
N PHE A 81 -6.80 -15.55 -8.33
CA PHE A 81 -7.16 -14.28 -7.73
C PHE A 81 -8.54 -13.84 -8.24
N GLY A 82 -9.54 -13.84 -7.37
CA GLY A 82 -10.93 -13.62 -7.75
C GLY A 82 -11.36 -14.58 -8.87
N PRO A 83 -11.87 -14.07 -10.00
CA PRO A 83 -12.27 -14.89 -11.14
C PRO A 83 -11.12 -15.26 -12.09
N THR A 84 -9.89 -14.82 -11.81
CA THR A 84 -8.76 -14.91 -12.74
C THR A 84 -7.75 -15.94 -12.29
N LEU A 85 -7.24 -16.71 -13.24
CA LEU A 85 -6.11 -17.62 -13.07
C LEU A 85 -4.85 -16.93 -13.61
N ILE A 86 -3.86 -16.73 -12.73
CA ILE A 86 -2.58 -16.11 -13.06
C ILE A 86 -1.56 -17.23 -13.25
N MET A 87 -1.10 -17.45 -14.49
CA MET A 87 -0.13 -18.50 -14.82
C MET A 87 1.28 -18.13 -14.30
N PRO A 88 2.16 -19.10 -14.10
CA PRO A 88 3.56 -18.86 -13.77
C PRO A 88 4.21 -17.85 -14.71
N GLY A 89 4.90 -16.85 -14.14
CA GLY A 89 5.56 -15.77 -14.86
C GLY A 89 4.62 -14.66 -15.39
N GLN A 90 3.31 -14.81 -15.23
CA GLN A 90 2.34 -13.78 -15.66
C GLN A 90 2.07 -12.74 -14.58
N SER A 91 1.64 -11.56 -15.04
CA SER A 91 1.12 -10.49 -14.20
C SER A 91 -0.33 -10.19 -14.56
N PHE A 92 -1.15 -9.98 -13.55
CA PHE A 92 -2.53 -9.57 -13.67
C PHE A 92 -2.69 -8.14 -13.13
N LYS A 93 -3.35 -7.26 -13.90
CA LYS A 93 -3.61 -5.86 -13.52
C LYS A 93 -5.10 -5.67 -13.31
N LEU A 94 -5.46 -5.12 -12.16
CA LEU A 94 -6.84 -4.79 -11.80
C LEU A 94 -6.94 -3.31 -11.44
N PRO A 95 -7.47 -2.46 -12.33
CA PRO A 95 -7.78 -1.08 -12.01
C PRO A 95 -9.05 -0.98 -11.17
N PHE A 96 -9.08 -0.04 -10.22
CA PHE A 96 -10.24 0.31 -9.42
C PHE A 96 -10.73 1.70 -9.79
N GLU A 97 -12.04 1.83 -9.96
CA GLU A 97 -12.70 3.09 -10.33
C GLU A 97 -13.54 3.69 -9.20
N GLN A 98 -13.78 2.91 -8.14
CA GLN A 98 -14.62 3.31 -7.02
C GLN A 98 -13.95 3.02 -5.70
N ALA A 99 -14.10 3.93 -4.74
CA ALA A 99 -13.68 3.72 -3.36
C ALA A 99 -14.62 2.72 -2.69
N SER A 100 -14.09 1.58 -2.26
CA SER A 100 -14.84 0.52 -1.57
C SER A 100 -13.86 -0.53 -1.03
N ASP A 101 -14.38 -1.42 -0.19
CA ASP A 101 -13.70 -2.61 0.27
C ASP A 101 -14.06 -3.79 -0.65
N TYR A 102 -13.05 -4.38 -1.27
CA TYR A 102 -13.19 -5.52 -2.18
C TYR A 102 -12.57 -6.76 -1.55
N GLN A 103 -13.30 -7.87 -1.58
CA GLN A 103 -12.79 -9.17 -1.13
C GLN A 103 -12.62 -10.10 -2.32
N PHE A 104 -11.43 -10.69 -2.42
CA PHE A 104 -11.08 -11.63 -3.48
C PHE A 104 -10.64 -12.96 -2.88
N VAL A 105 -11.05 -14.06 -3.50
CA VAL A 105 -10.43 -15.36 -3.25
C VAL A 105 -8.99 -15.31 -3.77
N CYS A 106 -8.03 -15.75 -2.97
CA CYS A 106 -6.61 -15.75 -3.34
C CYS A 106 -5.91 -17.00 -2.80
N THR A 107 -5.46 -17.88 -3.69
CA THR A 107 -4.79 -19.13 -3.30
C THR A 107 -3.39 -18.93 -2.72
N ALA A 108 -2.77 -17.79 -2.96
CA ALA A 108 -1.48 -17.43 -2.37
C ALA A 108 -1.58 -17.10 -0.87
N HIS A 109 -2.78 -16.74 -0.35
CA HIS A 109 -3.00 -16.48 1.07
C HIS A 109 -3.33 -17.74 1.87
N ALA A 110 -2.85 -17.78 3.12
CA ALA A 110 -3.19 -18.86 4.04
C ALA A 110 -4.69 -18.90 4.39
N SER A 111 -5.31 -17.72 4.51
CA SER A 111 -6.76 -17.56 4.74
C SER A 111 -7.60 -17.86 3.49
N GLY A 112 -6.99 -18.00 2.32
CA GLY A 112 -7.68 -18.14 1.03
C GLY A 112 -8.34 -16.85 0.53
N GLN A 113 -8.15 -15.72 1.21
CA GLN A 113 -8.79 -14.45 0.87
C GLN A 113 -7.82 -13.27 0.98
N MET A 114 -8.07 -12.23 0.19
CA MET A 114 -7.37 -10.95 0.21
C MET A 114 -8.37 -9.82 0.17
N THR A 115 -8.21 -8.83 1.03
CA THR A 115 -9.04 -7.63 1.05
C THR A 115 -8.28 -6.46 0.43
N VAL A 116 -8.89 -5.80 -0.55
CA VAL A 116 -8.35 -4.57 -1.15
C VAL A 116 -9.25 -3.42 -0.74
N ILE A 117 -8.72 -2.52 0.07
CA ILE A 117 -9.39 -1.31 0.54
C ILE A 117 -8.97 -0.17 -0.39
N VAL A 118 -9.92 0.35 -1.14
CA VAL A 118 -9.70 1.46 -2.05
C VAL A 118 -10.27 2.74 -1.44
N ASP A 119 -9.40 3.61 -0.98
CA ASP A 119 -9.76 4.90 -0.41
C ASP A 119 -10.09 5.92 -1.52
N ALA A 120 -10.95 6.88 -1.22
CA ALA A 120 -11.18 8.03 -2.10
C ALA A 120 -9.89 8.87 -2.22
N GLU A 121 -9.74 9.58 -3.35
CA GLU A 121 -8.62 10.51 -3.53
C GLU A 121 -8.56 11.52 -2.37
N PRO A 122 -7.41 11.66 -1.70
CA PRO A 122 -7.26 12.60 -0.60
C PRO A 122 -7.33 14.06 -1.11
N VAL A 123 -8.39 14.77 -0.74
CA VAL A 123 -8.59 16.19 -1.09
C VAL A 123 -7.49 17.07 -0.49
N ALA A 124 -7.16 18.16 -1.19
CA ALA A 124 -6.18 19.14 -0.70
C ALA A 124 -6.56 19.70 0.69
N GLY A 125 -5.56 20.00 1.51
CA GLY A 125 -5.73 20.51 2.86
C GLY A 125 -5.43 19.47 3.93
N TRP A 126 -6.14 19.57 5.08
CA TRP A 126 -5.88 18.71 6.25
C TRP A 126 -6.01 17.21 5.98
N LEU A 127 -6.96 16.82 5.15
CA LEU A 127 -7.17 15.39 4.80
C LEU A 127 -5.95 14.82 4.07
N ARG A 128 -5.38 15.57 3.12
CA ARG A 128 -4.16 15.17 2.40
C ARG A 128 -2.94 15.09 3.32
N LEU A 129 -2.80 16.04 4.24
CA LEU A 129 -1.72 16.01 5.23
C LEU A 129 -1.81 14.77 6.13
N ARG A 130 -3.00 14.49 6.65
CA ARG A 130 -3.28 13.32 7.48
C ARG A 130 -3.02 12.01 6.71
N TRP A 131 -3.43 11.95 5.45
CA TRP A 131 -3.18 10.80 4.58
C TRP A 131 -1.68 10.56 4.36
N ARG A 132 -0.91 11.63 4.08
CA ARG A 132 0.56 11.54 3.96
C ARG A 132 1.21 11.03 5.23
N ALA A 133 0.84 11.57 6.38
CA ALA A 133 1.35 11.15 7.67
C ALA A 133 1.06 9.65 7.93
N ALA A 134 -0.15 9.19 7.65
CA ALA A 134 -0.53 7.79 7.80
C ALA A 134 0.28 6.86 6.87
N ASN A 135 0.57 7.27 5.63
CA ASN A 135 1.38 6.47 4.72
C ASN A 135 2.86 6.41 5.14
N VAL A 136 3.42 7.51 5.66
CA VAL A 136 4.78 7.50 6.23
C VAL A 136 4.86 6.52 7.41
N VAL A 137 3.89 6.56 8.33
CA VAL A 137 3.85 5.64 9.48
C VAL A 137 3.74 4.18 9.01
N ARG A 138 2.90 3.88 8.02
CA ARG A 138 2.79 2.53 7.45
C ARG A 138 4.09 2.06 6.81
N ALA A 139 4.74 2.92 6.02
CA ALA A 139 6.02 2.59 5.39
C ALA A 139 7.13 2.30 6.41
N LEU A 140 7.18 3.07 7.51
CA LEU A 140 8.11 2.83 8.61
C LEU A 140 7.77 1.54 9.37
N GLY A 141 6.50 1.24 9.59
CA GLY A 141 6.05 0.00 10.23
C GLY A 141 6.41 -1.25 9.43
N VAL A 142 6.24 -1.22 8.11
CA VAL A 142 6.65 -2.32 7.21
C VAL A 142 8.16 -2.50 7.22
N ALA A 143 8.94 -1.41 7.22
CA ALA A 143 10.40 -1.47 7.27
C ALA A 143 10.93 -2.14 8.56
N ILE A 144 10.24 -1.95 9.69
CA ILE A 144 10.63 -2.55 10.99
C ILE A 144 10.32 -4.05 11.02
N THR A 145 9.22 -4.49 10.41
CA THR A 145 8.84 -5.91 10.37
C THR A 145 9.66 -6.74 9.38
N SER A 146 10.28 -6.11 8.38
CA SER A 146 11.13 -6.81 7.40
C SER A 146 12.58 -7.02 7.85
N VAL A 147 13.00 -6.48 9.02
CA VAL A 147 14.38 -6.58 9.56
C VAL A 147 14.50 -7.64 10.65
N ASN A 148 13.43 -8.31 11.05
CA ASN A 148 13.41 -9.45 11.96
C ASN A 148 13.06 -10.71 11.15
#